data_30ad93970fdbda892a9b38018cde6e26
#
_entry.id   30ad93970fdbda892a9b38018cde6e26
#
_cell.length_a   1.000
_cell.length_b   1.000
_cell.length_c   1.000
_cell.angle_alpha   90.00
_cell.angle_beta   90.00
_cell.angle_gamma   90.00
#
_symmetry.space_group_name_H-M   'P 1'
#
loop_
_entity.id
_entity.type
_entity.pdbx_description
1 polymer ?
#
loop_
_entity_poly.entity_id
_entity_poly.type
_entity_poly.pdbx_seq_one_letter_code
_entity_poly.pdbx_strand_id
1 'polypeptide(L)'
;MTRILILTGAPGVGKTTVLTKTVDALKAKGVSIGGMVSREVREGGVRVGFEILDLTSGKHGWLAHVNGSGPQVGRYHVYLGDLDNIGTAAITQALEKCSAIAIDEIGPMELYSQKFKQAVAQALESKKLLLTVVHGKAKDPLVTQVKRRVDAEIFNVTFANRAGLPEQLIRKALNTI
;
A
#
# COMPACT_ATOMS: atom_id res chain seq x y z
N MET A 1 -7.41 -19.23 -7.58
CA MET A 1 -8.10 -18.53 -6.46
C MET A 1 -7.47 -17.15 -6.31
N THR A 2 -8.26 -16.11 -6.30
CA THR A 2 -7.79 -14.72 -6.20
C THR A 2 -7.37 -14.42 -4.77
N ARG A 3 -6.12 -13.98 -4.57
CA ARG A 3 -5.60 -13.60 -3.27
C ARG A 3 -4.92 -12.22 -3.24
N ILE A 4 -4.75 -11.60 -4.40
CA ILE A 4 -4.17 -10.25 -4.52
C ILE A 4 -5.28 -9.31 -4.97
N LEU A 5 -5.68 -8.40 -4.10
CA LEU A 5 -6.69 -7.39 -4.39
C LEU A 5 -6.00 -6.04 -4.61
N ILE A 6 -6.05 -5.56 -5.84
CA ILE A 6 -5.33 -4.36 -6.28
C ILE A 6 -6.31 -3.22 -6.45
N LEU A 7 -6.05 -2.10 -5.77
CA LEU A 7 -6.72 -0.83 -5.99
C LEU A 7 -5.89 0.05 -6.92
N THR A 8 -6.53 0.61 -7.94
CA THR A 8 -5.94 1.60 -8.83
C THR A 8 -6.95 2.73 -9.05
N GLY A 9 -6.53 3.83 -9.65
CA GLY A 9 -7.41 4.97 -9.93
C GLY A 9 -6.66 6.29 -9.92
N ALA A 10 -7.36 7.37 -10.25
CA ALA A 10 -6.79 8.71 -10.29
C ALA A 10 -6.26 9.17 -8.94
N PRO A 11 -5.25 10.06 -8.91
CA PRO A 11 -4.81 10.70 -7.66
C PRO A 11 -5.99 11.39 -6.94
N GLY A 12 -6.06 11.24 -5.61
CA GLY A 12 -7.12 11.88 -4.80
C GLY A 12 -8.51 11.25 -4.89
N VAL A 13 -8.69 10.16 -5.63
CA VAL A 13 -10.01 9.51 -5.78
C VAL A 13 -10.47 8.77 -4.53
N GLY A 14 -9.56 8.49 -3.58
CA GLY A 14 -9.88 7.82 -2.31
C GLY A 14 -9.38 6.39 -2.18
N LYS A 15 -8.35 5.98 -2.94
CA LYS A 15 -7.75 4.63 -2.88
C LYS A 15 -7.29 4.25 -1.47
N THR A 16 -6.52 5.12 -0.82
CA THR A 16 -6.04 4.93 0.55
C THR A 16 -7.20 4.78 1.54
N THR A 17 -8.23 5.60 1.40
CA THR A 17 -9.43 5.52 2.27
C THR A 17 -10.14 4.18 2.08
N VAL A 18 -10.31 3.70 0.85
CA VAL A 18 -10.92 2.39 0.57
C VAL A 18 -10.09 1.28 1.20
N LEU A 19 -8.76 1.30 1.01
CA LEU A 19 -7.87 0.30 1.61
C LEU A 19 -7.94 0.31 3.14
N THR A 20 -7.83 1.49 3.76
CA THR A 20 -7.85 1.63 5.23
C THR A 20 -9.16 1.12 5.83
N LYS A 21 -10.30 1.50 5.26
CA LYS A 21 -11.60 0.98 5.71
C LYS A 21 -11.72 -0.54 5.58
N THR A 22 -11.16 -1.10 4.51
CA THR A 22 -11.13 -2.55 4.30
C THR A 22 -10.26 -3.25 5.35
N VAL A 23 -9.07 -2.72 5.61
CA VAL A 23 -8.13 -3.24 6.61
C VAL A 23 -8.74 -3.19 8.01
N ASP A 24 -9.32 -2.04 8.40
CA ASP A 24 -9.93 -1.87 9.72
C ASP A 24 -11.08 -2.84 9.95
N ALA A 25 -11.94 -3.01 8.95
CA ALA A 25 -13.07 -3.94 9.03
C ALA A 25 -12.62 -5.41 9.11
N LEU A 26 -11.56 -5.79 8.38
CA LEU A 26 -10.99 -7.13 8.44
C LEU A 26 -10.33 -7.39 9.80
N LYS A 27 -9.58 -6.42 10.35
CA LYS A 27 -9.02 -6.49 11.71
C LYS A 27 -10.11 -6.67 12.77
N ALA A 28 -11.21 -5.92 12.65
CA ALA A 28 -12.37 -6.05 13.54
C ALA A 28 -13.03 -7.45 13.48
N LYS A 29 -12.85 -8.17 12.39
CA LYS A 29 -13.29 -9.56 12.20
C LYS A 29 -12.24 -10.60 12.62
N GLY A 30 -11.14 -10.17 13.24
CA GLY A 30 -10.09 -11.05 13.74
C GLY A 30 -9.01 -11.42 12.73
N VAL A 31 -8.98 -10.82 11.55
CA VAL A 31 -7.92 -11.06 10.56
C VAL A 31 -6.64 -10.35 10.98
N SER A 32 -5.55 -11.11 11.10
CA SER A 32 -4.23 -10.54 11.37
C SER A 32 -3.66 -9.89 10.10
N ILE A 33 -3.58 -8.56 10.06
CA ILE A 33 -3.09 -7.78 8.93
C ILE A 33 -1.95 -6.87 9.38
N GLY A 34 -0.82 -6.95 8.71
CA GLY A 34 0.30 -6.02 8.85
C GLY A 34 0.69 -5.41 7.50
N GLY A 35 1.79 -4.68 7.49
CA GLY A 35 2.30 -3.99 6.32
C GLY A 35 2.33 -2.49 6.51
N MET A 36 2.43 -1.75 5.41
CA MET A 36 2.53 -0.29 5.44
C MET A 36 1.39 0.39 4.71
N VAL A 37 0.96 1.53 5.25
CA VAL A 37 0.12 2.49 4.57
C VAL A 37 0.76 3.87 4.59
N SER A 38 0.42 4.71 3.63
CA SER A 38 0.84 6.10 3.59
C SER A 38 -0.34 7.04 3.76
N ARG A 39 -0.06 8.25 4.20
CA ARG A 39 -1.06 9.32 4.30
C ARG A 39 -0.43 10.67 3.97
N GLU A 40 -1.24 11.57 3.43
CA GLU A 40 -0.84 12.95 3.23
C GLU A 40 -0.64 13.69 4.56
N VAL A 41 0.37 14.56 4.59
CA VAL A 41 0.55 15.53 5.67
C VAL A 41 0.39 16.93 5.11
N ARG A 42 -0.42 17.75 5.77
CA ARG A 42 -0.68 19.13 5.38
C ARG A 42 -0.33 20.10 6.51
N GLU A 43 0.26 21.20 6.15
CA GLU A 43 0.54 22.35 7.03
C GLU A 43 -0.14 23.57 6.43
N GLY A 44 -0.97 24.27 7.22
CA GLY A 44 -1.72 25.43 6.72
C GLY A 44 -2.57 25.14 5.47
N GLY A 45 -3.10 23.92 5.34
CA GLY A 45 -3.89 23.49 4.18
C GLY A 45 -3.06 23.06 2.97
N VAL A 46 -1.74 23.27 2.98
CA VAL A 46 -0.84 22.89 1.88
C VAL A 46 -0.22 21.52 2.18
N ARG A 47 -0.25 20.63 1.19
CA ARG A 47 0.40 19.32 1.33
C ARG A 47 1.93 19.49 1.33
N VAL A 48 2.57 19.08 2.44
CA VAL A 48 4.02 19.17 2.61
C VAL A 48 4.73 17.84 2.43
N GLY A 49 4.01 16.72 2.49
CA GLY A 49 4.60 15.40 2.34
C GLY A 49 3.64 14.26 2.56
N PHE A 50 4.23 13.09 2.73
CA PHE A 50 3.54 11.83 3.00
C PHE A 50 4.25 11.11 4.13
N GLU A 51 3.48 10.61 5.10
CA GLU A 51 3.94 9.73 6.17
C GLU A 51 3.77 8.26 5.79
N ILE A 52 4.66 7.42 6.33
CA ILE A 52 4.51 5.97 6.37
C ILE A 52 4.00 5.58 7.76
N LEU A 53 3.09 4.63 7.81
CA LEU A 53 2.62 4.00 9.04
C LEU A 53 2.78 2.49 8.94
N ASP A 54 3.45 1.89 9.93
CA ASP A 54 3.44 0.44 10.17
C ASP A 54 2.11 0.05 10.83
N LEU A 55 1.33 -0.75 10.13
CA LEU A 55 -0.01 -1.18 10.59
C LEU A 55 0.00 -2.06 11.85
N THR A 56 1.13 -2.67 12.18
CA THR A 56 1.27 -3.57 13.33
C THR A 56 1.75 -2.82 14.57
N SER A 57 2.84 -2.06 14.44
CA SER A 57 3.48 -1.39 15.58
C SER A 57 2.99 0.03 15.81
N GLY A 58 2.36 0.67 14.82
CA GLY A 58 2.03 2.08 14.86
C GLY A 58 3.23 3.02 14.66
N LYS A 59 4.43 2.49 14.40
CA LYS A 59 5.59 3.32 14.02
C LYS A 59 5.28 4.10 12.76
N HIS A 60 5.69 5.35 12.73
CA HIS A 60 5.55 6.22 11.56
C HIS A 60 6.83 7.00 11.30
N GLY A 61 6.97 7.45 10.05
CA GLY A 61 8.08 8.27 9.57
C GLY A 61 7.71 8.89 8.24
N TRP A 62 8.65 9.54 7.59
CA TRP A 62 8.42 10.18 6.31
C TRP A 62 8.61 9.21 5.14
N LEU A 63 7.61 9.12 4.25
CA LEU A 63 7.82 8.57 2.91
C LEU A 63 8.52 9.61 2.02
N ALA A 64 7.99 10.82 2.01
CA ALA A 64 8.54 11.93 1.25
C ALA A 64 8.09 13.28 1.84
N HIS A 65 8.91 14.30 1.66
CA HIS A 65 8.63 15.65 2.16
C HIS A 65 9.19 16.70 1.19
N VAL A 66 8.60 17.90 1.18
CA VAL A 66 9.10 19.02 0.35
C VAL A 66 10.51 19.46 0.74
N ASN A 67 10.87 19.29 2.02
CA ASN A 67 12.23 19.50 2.52
C ASN A 67 12.92 18.16 2.64
N GLY A 68 14.07 17.99 2.01
CA GLY A 68 14.83 16.75 2.06
C GLY A 68 15.97 16.75 1.03
N SER A 69 16.73 15.65 1.03
CA SER A 69 17.90 15.48 0.14
C SER A 69 17.86 14.16 -0.64
N GLY A 70 16.84 13.35 -0.46
CA GLY A 70 16.67 12.09 -1.18
C GLY A 70 16.19 12.27 -2.62
N PRO A 71 15.96 11.17 -3.34
CA PRO A 71 15.44 11.19 -4.69
C PRO A 71 14.17 12.03 -4.81
N GLN A 72 14.06 12.82 -5.87
CA GLN A 72 12.95 13.74 -6.06
C GLN A 72 11.85 13.13 -6.93
N VAL A 73 10.63 13.22 -6.45
CA VAL A 73 9.41 12.88 -7.19
C VAL A 73 8.46 14.09 -7.10
N GLY A 74 8.23 14.74 -8.24
CA GLY A 74 7.56 16.04 -8.25
C GLY A 74 8.34 17.05 -7.41
N ARG A 75 7.69 17.64 -6.41
CA ARG A 75 8.33 18.58 -5.46
C ARG A 75 8.79 17.94 -4.15
N TYR A 76 8.63 16.62 -4.00
CA TYR A 76 8.93 15.88 -2.77
C TYR A 76 10.26 15.14 -2.90
N HIS A 77 10.97 15.02 -1.79
CA HIS A 77 12.17 14.20 -1.66
C HIS A 77 11.84 12.95 -0.85
N VAL A 78 12.22 11.78 -1.38
CA VAL A 78 11.94 10.48 -0.76
C VAL A 78 12.90 10.23 0.40
N TYR A 79 12.37 9.83 1.53
CA TYR A 79 13.12 9.44 2.74
C TYR A 79 13.38 7.95 2.72
N LEU A 80 14.42 7.53 1.98
CA LEU A 80 14.75 6.12 1.79
C LEU A 80 15.03 5.38 3.11
N GLY A 81 15.65 6.07 4.09
CA GLY A 81 15.90 5.49 5.41
C GLY A 81 14.62 5.11 6.14
N ASP A 82 13.65 6.00 6.19
CA ASP A 82 12.35 5.73 6.84
C ASP A 82 11.54 4.70 6.04
N LEU A 83 11.58 4.79 4.70
CA LEU A 83 10.92 3.80 3.85
C LEU A 83 11.46 2.39 4.11
N ASP A 84 12.78 2.22 4.21
CA ASP A 84 13.41 0.93 4.46
C ASP A 84 13.19 0.45 5.90
N ASN A 85 13.42 1.33 6.89
CA ASN A 85 13.43 0.95 8.30
C ASN A 85 12.04 0.85 8.92
N ILE A 86 11.02 1.48 8.34
CA ILE A 86 9.64 1.45 8.82
C ILE A 86 8.74 0.73 7.82
N GLY A 87 8.65 1.23 6.58
CA GLY A 87 7.73 0.69 5.58
C GLY A 87 8.08 -0.71 5.13
N THR A 88 9.29 -0.92 4.63
CA THR A 88 9.76 -2.23 4.18
C THR A 88 9.84 -3.23 5.33
N ALA A 89 10.30 -2.79 6.50
CA ALA A 89 10.33 -3.63 7.70
C ALA A 89 8.92 -4.07 8.12
N ALA A 90 7.92 -3.21 8.00
CA ALA A 90 6.53 -3.55 8.28
C ALA A 90 5.99 -4.64 7.34
N ILE A 91 6.32 -4.57 6.05
CA ILE A 91 5.94 -5.61 5.06
C ILE A 91 6.62 -6.93 5.40
N THR A 92 7.92 -6.93 5.69
CA THR A 92 8.69 -8.12 6.04
C THR A 92 8.15 -8.77 7.31
N GLN A 93 7.83 -7.98 8.34
CA GLN A 93 7.24 -8.48 9.56
C GLN A 93 5.84 -9.08 9.34
N ALA A 94 5.03 -8.46 8.48
CA ALA A 94 3.72 -8.99 8.12
C ALA A 94 3.81 -10.32 7.36
N LEU A 95 4.83 -10.47 6.50
CA LEU A 95 5.14 -11.73 5.84
C LEU A 95 5.41 -12.87 6.83
N GLU A 96 6.04 -12.59 7.94
CA GLU A 96 6.34 -13.60 8.97
C GLU A 96 5.14 -13.88 9.89
N LYS A 97 4.44 -12.82 10.35
CA LYS A 97 3.56 -12.90 11.52
C LYS A 97 2.06 -12.74 11.23
N CYS A 98 1.68 -12.24 10.06
CA CYS A 98 0.28 -11.94 9.75
C CYS A 98 -0.29 -12.91 8.72
N SER A 99 -1.62 -13.05 8.70
CA SER A 99 -2.33 -13.82 7.67
C SER A 99 -2.58 -13.03 6.39
N ALA A 100 -2.54 -11.69 6.50
CA ALA A 100 -2.73 -10.79 5.37
C ALA A 100 -1.72 -9.63 5.41
N ILE A 101 -1.45 -9.06 4.25
CA ILE A 101 -0.50 -7.96 4.06
C ILE A 101 -1.21 -6.82 3.36
N ALA A 102 -1.01 -5.59 3.83
CA ALA A 102 -1.47 -4.38 3.14
C ALA A 102 -0.27 -3.52 2.72
N ILE A 103 -0.31 -3.01 1.50
CA ILE A 103 0.74 -2.12 0.94
C ILE A 103 0.08 -0.95 0.21
N ASP A 104 0.23 0.24 0.72
CA ASP A 104 -0.22 1.49 0.09
C ASP A 104 0.94 2.50 0.07
N GLU A 105 1.54 2.72 -1.13
CA GLU A 105 1.23 2.17 -2.45
C GLU A 105 2.49 1.58 -3.09
N ILE A 106 2.34 0.83 -4.16
CA ILE A 106 3.44 0.46 -5.06
C ILE A 106 3.49 1.53 -6.15
N GLY A 107 4.28 2.56 -5.93
CA GLY A 107 4.33 3.76 -6.77
C GLY A 107 5.71 4.38 -6.90
N PRO A 108 5.82 5.55 -7.57
CA PRO A 108 7.10 6.15 -7.97
C PRO A 108 8.04 6.45 -6.80
N MET A 109 7.51 6.80 -5.62
CA MET A 109 8.33 7.11 -4.45
C MET A 109 8.93 5.83 -3.85
N GLU A 110 8.12 4.82 -3.63
CA GLU A 110 8.49 3.56 -3.01
C GLU A 110 9.45 2.75 -3.88
N LEU A 111 9.31 2.85 -5.20
CA LEU A 111 10.13 2.11 -6.18
C LEU A 111 11.59 2.56 -6.24
N TYR A 112 11.97 3.65 -5.58
CA TYR A 112 13.37 4.00 -5.36
C TYR A 112 14.09 3.05 -4.39
N SER A 113 13.35 2.36 -3.50
CA SER A 113 13.94 1.41 -2.56
C SER A 113 14.03 0.01 -3.16
N GLN A 114 15.24 -0.53 -3.26
CA GLN A 114 15.44 -1.93 -3.67
C GLN A 114 14.92 -2.92 -2.62
N LYS A 115 15.06 -2.58 -1.33
CA LYS A 115 14.52 -3.40 -0.23
C LYS A 115 13.00 -3.47 -0.29
N PHE A 116 12.33 -2.35 -0.59
CA PHE A 116 10.88 -2.33 -0.81
C PHE A 116 10.48 -3.24 -1.98
N LYS A 117 11.17 -3.15 -3.12
CA LYS A 117 10.89 -4.02 -4.27
C LYS A 117 11.05 -5.51 -3.94
N GLN A 118 12.08 -5.86 -3.17
CA GLN A 118 12.29 -7.24 -2.72
C GLN A 118 11.18 -7.72 -1.79
N ALA A 119 10.77 -6.88 -0.84
CA ALA A 119 9.67 -7.21 0.07
C ALA A 119 8.33 -7.40 -0.66
N VAL A 120 8.05 -6.55 -1.65
CA VAL A 120 6.86 -6.71 -2.52
C VAL A 120 6.94 -8.02 -3.31
N ALA A 121 8.11 -8.34 -3.91
CA ALA A 121 8.30 -9.60 -4.62
C ALA A 121 8.04 -10.82 -3.72
N GLN A 122 8.52 -10.79 -2.48
CA GLN A 122 8.24 -11.84 -1.49
C GLN A 122 6.75 -11.93 -1.15
N ALA A 123 6.07 -10.78 -1.00
CA ALA A 123 4.62 -10.75 -0.76
C ALA A 123 3.83 -11.37 -1.93
N LEU A 124 4.26 -11.13 -3.17
CA LEU A 124 3.66 -11.73 -4.36
C LEU A 124 3.83 -13.26 -4.41
N GLU A 125 4.94 -13.80 -3.92
CA GLU A 125 5.20 -15.24 -3.89
C GLU A 125 4.65 -15.92 -2.63
N SER A 126 4.27 -15.18 -1.61
CA SER A 126 3.62 -15.71 -0.42
C SER A 126 2.22 -16.24 -0.77
N LYS A 127 1.68 -17.12 0.07
CA LYS A 127 0.29 -17.61 -0.07
C LYS A 127 -0.71 -16.71 0.67
N LYS A 128 -0.27 -15.59 1.21
CA LYS A 128 -1.09 -14.71 2.03
C LYS A 128 -1.97 -13.80 1.18
N LEU A 129 -3.09 -13.37 1.73
CA LEU A 129 -3.90 -12.31 1.16
C LEU A 129 -3.06 -11.03 1.06
N LEU A 130 -3.03 -10.40 -0.11
CA LEU A 130 -2.38 -9.12 -0.33
C LEU A 130 -3.42 -8.08 -0.77
N LEU A 131 -3.52 -7.01 0.01
CA LEU A 131 -4.32 -5.83 -0.31
C LEU A 131 -3.35 -4.71 -0.68
N THR A 132 -3.43 -4.17 -1.89
CA THR A 132 -2.47 -3.16 -2.31
C THR A 132 -3.08 -2.07 -3.18
N VAL A 133 -2.56 -0.86 -3.04
CA VAL A 133 -2.74 0.22 -4.01
C VAL A 133 -1.56 0.18 -4.98
N VAL A 134 -1.83 0.18 -6.27
CA VAL A 134 -0.80 0.19 -7.31
C VAL A 134 -0.98 1.43 -8.18
N HIS A 135 0.09 2.20 -8.36
CA HIS A 135 0.08 3.40 -9.18
C HIS A 135 -0.28 3.08 -10.64
N GLY A 136 -1.23 3.84 -11.20
CA GLY A 136 -1.79 3.54 -12.51
C GLY A 136 -0.79 3.63 -13.67
N LYS A 137 0.16 4.56 -13.59
CA LYS A 137 1.07 4.95 -14.69
C LYS A 137 2.55 4.65 -14.43
N ALA A 138 2.92 4.11 -13.29
CA ALA A 138 4.32 3.77 -13.02
C ALA A 138 4.81 2.68 -13.99
N LYS A 139 6.00 2.89 -14.56
CA LYS A 139 6.56 2.04 -15.62
C LYS A 139 7.56 0.98 -15.09
N ASP A 140 7.72 0.86 -13.79
CA ASP A 140 8.63 -0.14 -13.22
C ASP A 140 8.16 -1.56 -13.56
N PRO A 141 9.07 -2.49 -13.92
CA PRO A 141 8.72 -3.89 -14.21
C PRO A 141 7.91 -4.57 -13.09
N LEU A 142 8.17 -4.23 -11.84
CA LEU A 142 7.42 -4.76 -10.69
C LEU A 142 5.94 -4.41 -10.77
N VAL A 143 5.59 -3.18 -11.18
CA VAL A 143 4.19 -2.74 -11.34
C VAL A 143 3.48 -3.59 -12.39
N THR A 144 4.15 -3.87 -13.50
CA THR A 144 3.62 -4.75 -14.55
C THR A 144 3.45 -6.18 -14.04
N GLN A 145 4.43 -6.69 -13.30
CA GLN A 145 4.38 -8.03 -12.71
C GLN A 145 3.18 -8.17 -11.76
N VAL A 146 2.99 -7.21 -10.86
CA VAL A 146 1.85 -7.22 -9.91
C VAL A 146 0.52 -7.27 -10.64
N LYS A 147 0.33 -6.41 -11.65
CA LYS A 147 -0.93 -6.28 -12.40
C LYS A 147 -1.25 -7.49 -13.29
N ARG A 148 -0.24 -8.24 -13.72
CA ARG A 148 -0.40 -9.40 -14.63
C ARG A 148 -0.53 -10.75 -13.91
N ARG A 149 -0.51 -10.76 -12.60
CA ARG A 149 -0.64 -12.02 -11.87
C ARG A 149 -2.02 -12.65 -12.08
N VAL A 150 -2.02 -13.95 -12.30
CA VAL A 150 -3.25 -14.73 -12.51
C VAL A 150 -4.11 -14.84 -11.26
N ASP A 151 -3.51 -14.65 -10.08
CA ASP A 151 -4.16 -14.66 -8.77
C ASP A 151 -4.49 -13.24 -8.26
N ALA A 152 -4.42 -12.23 -9.14
CA ALA A 152 -4.75 -10.85 -8.83
C ALA A 152 -6.08 -10.41 -9.46
N GLU A 153 -6.78 -9.53 -8.77
CA GLU A 153 -7.97 -8.84 -9.26
C GLU A 153 -7.80 -7.33 -9.06
N ILE A 154 -8.06 -6.57 -10.11
CA ILE A 154 -7.88 -5.11 -10.14
C ILE A 154 -9.22 -4.42 -10.00
N PHE A 155 -9.31 -3.50 -9.05
CA PHE A 155 -10.46 -2.65 -8.78
C PHE A 155 -10.10 -1.20 -9.11
N ASN A 156 -10.72 -0.64 -10.12
CA ASN A 156 -10.58 0.77 -10.45
C ASN A 156 -11.47 1.61 -9.53
N VAL A 157 -10.86 2.38 -8.64
CA VAL A 157 -11.57 3.25 -7.70
C VAL A 157 -12.03 4.51 -8.42
N THR A 158 -13.32 4.82 -8.30
CA THR A 158 -13.96 6.02 -8.85
C THR A 158 -14.76 6.72 -7.76
N PHE A 159 -15.14 7.97 -7.98
CA PHE A 159 -16.06 8.67 -7.07
C PHE A 159 -17.41 7.96 -6.94
N ALA A 160 -17.86 7.29 -8.01
CA ALA A 160 -19.13 6.57 -8.01
C ALA A 160 -19.10 5.27 -7.19
N ASN A 161 -17.98 4.53 -7.19
CA ASN A 161 -17.91 3.21 -6.55
C ASN A 161 -17.18 3.16 -5.21
N ARG A 162 -16.40 4.19 -4.85
CA ARG A 162 -15.51 4.16 -3.67
C ARG A 162 -16.24 3.89 -2.35
N ALA A 163 -17.50 4.26 -2.23
CA ALA A 163 -18.28 4.02 -1.01
C ALA A 163 -18.62 2.54 -0.80
N GLY A 164 -18.90 1.80 -1.87
CA GLY A 164 -19.29 0.38 -1.81
C GLY A 164 -18.12 -0.60 -1.96
N LEU A 165 -16.96 -0.14 -2.44
CA LEU A 165 -15.80 -1.01 -2.65
C LEU A 165 -15.27 -1.71 -1.38
N PRO A 166 -15.21 -1.05 -0.20
CA PRO A 166 -14.73 -1.73 1.01
C PRO A 166 -15.51 -3.00 1.32
N GLU A 167 -16.84 -2.96 1.24
CA GLU A 167 -17.68 -4.13 1.48
C GLU A 167 -17.39 -5.28 0.50
N GLN A 168 -17.23 -4.95 -0.78
CA GLN A 168 -16.86 -5.92 -1.82
C GLN A 168 -15.50 -6.56 -1.55
N LEU A 169 -14.50 -5.75 -1.19
CA LEU A 169 -13.15 -6.22 -0.86
C LEU A 169 -13.13 -7.09 0.39
N ILE A 170 -13.86 -6.71 1.45
CA ILE A 170 -13.98 -7.49 2.68
C ILE A 170 -14.54 -8.89 2.38
N ARG A 171 -15.63 -8.97 1.61
CA ARG A 171 -16.24 -10.24 1.24
C ARG A 171 -15.26 -11.13 0.46
N LYS A 172 -14.53 -10.57 -0.51
CA LYS A 172 -13.53 -11.32 -1.28
C LYS A 172 -12.36 -11.76 -0.40
N ALA A 173 -11.86 -10.88 0.44
CA ALA A 173 -10.78 -11.18 1.38
C ALA A 173 -11.14 -12.34 2.31
N LEU A 174 -12.33 -12.33 2.91
CA LEU A 174 -12.78 -13.39 3.81
C LEU A 174 -12.98 -14.74 3.11
N ASN A 175 -13.25 -14.75 1.82
CA ASN A 175 -13.33 -15.98 1.03
C ASN A 175 -11.95 -16.55 0.64
N THR A 176 -10.88 -15.79 0.90
CA THR A 176 -9.51 -16.16 0.51
C THR A 176 -8.70 -16.70 1.70
N ILE A 177 -9.05 -16.30 2.90
CA ILE A 177 -8.34 -16.63 4.15
C ILE A 177 -8.86 -17.92 4.77
#